data_9c553504f1f0a84924019951d6388ece
#
_entry.id   9c553504f1f0a84924019951d6388ece
#
_cell.length_a   1.000
_cell.length_b   1.000
_cell.length_c   1.000
_cell.angle_alpha   90.00
_cell.angle_beta   90.00
_cell.angle_gamma   90.00
#
_symmetry.space_group_name_H-M   'P 1'
#
loop_
_entity.id
_entity.type
_entity.pdbx_description
1 polymer ?
#
loop_
_entity_poly.entity_id
_entity_poly.type
_entity_poly.pdbx_seq_one_letter_code
_entity_poly.pdbx_strand_id
1 'polypeptide(L)'
;IKHLRECIRQETVDKIIAAGRNITLAEESDKDELLKLYRSMIGGAADWNEYYPSMENIEFDIAHDSLFVMKNQKGEIISAISIDHDEEVDKLDCWSKDFQPSAEGARVCVRKDLQGQGIAKMMMEHVFAVLREQNKKSVHILVCDNHKVALKCYSNLGFVPVGECELFEKHFVCMEKSL
;
A
#
# COMPACT_ATOMS: atom_id res chain seq x y z
N ILE A 1 -23.77 -15.89 8.50
CA ILE A 1 -22.30 -15.88 8.79
C ILE A 1 -21.61 -14.74 8.01
N LYS A 2 -21.89 -14.56 6.70
CA LYS A 2 -21.31 -13.48 5.89
C LYS A 2 -21.73 -12.09 6.40
N HIS A 3 -23.01 -11.89 6.66
CA HIS A 3 -23.55 -10.64 7.20
C HIS A 3 -23.00 -10.33 8.60
N LEU A 4 -22.85 -11.34 9.46
CA LEU A 4 -22.25 -11.15 10.77
C LEU A 4 -20.78 -10.71 10.69
N ARG A 5 -20.01 -11.28 9.75
CA ARG A 5 -18.62 -10.88 9.50
C ARG A 5 -18.53 -9.44 8.96
N GLU A 6 -19.47 -9.03 8.13
CA GLU A 6 -19.56 -7.65 7.62
C GLU A 6 -19.88 -6.67 8.74
N CYS A 7 -20.82 -7.01 9.63
CA CYS A 7 -21.12 -6.20 10.82
C CYS A 7 -19.93 -6.06 11.76
N ILE A 8 -19.22 -7.17 12.04
CA ILE A 8 -18.02 -7.14 12.90
C ILE A 8 -16.91 -6.29 12.25
N ARG A 9 -16.74 -6.38 10.93
CA ARG A 9 -15.78 -5.52 10.20
C ARG A 9 -16.16 -4.05 10.29
N GLN A 10 -17.43 -3.71 10.13
CA GLN A 10 -17.91 -2.34 10.24
C GLN A 10 -17.72 -1.79 11.64
N GLU A 11 -18.06 -2.55 12.68
CA GLU A 11 -17.78 -2.16 14.07
C GLU A 11 -16.30 -1.94 14.34
N THR A 12 -15.43 -2.75 13.73
CA THR A 12 -13.97 -2.60 13.86
C THR A 12 -13.51 -1.33 13.16
N VAL A 13 -14.01 -1.06 11.97
CA VAL A 13 -13.73 0.19 11.22
C VAL A 13 -14.19 1.40 12.01
N ASP A 14 -15.40 1.36 12.55
CA ASP A 14 -15.96 2.46 13.33
C ASP A 14 -15.15 2.71 14.62
N LYS A 15 -14.69 1.65 15.29
CA LYS A 15 -13.78 1.75 16.43
C LYS A 15 -12.41 2.34 16.05
N ILE A 16 -11.88 1.99 14.89
CA ILE A 16 -10.63 2.54 14.36
C ILE A 16 -10.80 4.03 14.07
N ILE A 17 -11.90 4.42 13.45
CA ILE A 17 -12.24 5.83 13.19
C ILE A 17 -12.46 6.57 14.51
N ALA A 18 -13.23 6.01 15.43
CA ALA A 18 -13.47 6.58 16.76
C ALA A 18 -12.19 6.69 17.60
N ALA A 19 -11.20 5.86 17.35
CA ALA A 19 -9.88 5.92 17.99
C ALA A 19 -8.99 7.05 17.43
N GLY A 20 -9.49 7.89 16.51
CA GLY A 20 -8.77 9.05 15.98
C GLY A 20 -7.64 8.70 15.03
N ARG A 21 -7.71 7.56 14.34
CA ARG A 21 -6.73 7.18 13.32
C ARG A 21 -7.01 7.96 12.05
N ASN A 22 -6.05 8.79 11.62
CA ASN A 22 -6.16 9.62 10.44
C ASN A 22 -5.22 9.16 9.34
N ILE A 23 -5.65 9.25 8.09
CA ILE A 23 -4.81 9.06 6.90
C ILE A 23 -4.47 10.43 6.35
N THR A 24 -3.19 10.75 6.30
CA THR A 24 -2.66 12.03 5.81
C THR A 24 -1.42 11.80 4.96
N LEU A 25 -1.01 12.84 4.23
CA LEU A 25 0.34 12.85 3.66
C LEU A 25 1.38 12.84 4.78
N ALA A 26 2.46 12.10 4.57
CA ALA A 26 3.60 12.12 5.48
C ALA A 26 4.32 13.46 5.42
N GLU A 27 4.86 13.89 6.55
CA GLU A 27 5.60 15.12 6.72
C GLU A 27 7.09 14.83 6.99
N GLU A 28 7.93 15.83 6.84
CA GLU A 28 9.37 15.74 7.14
C GLU A 28 9.66 15.20 8.55
N SER A 29 8.83 15.56 9.53
CA SER A 29 8.95 15.07 10.91
C SER A 29 8.64 13.57 11.07
N ASP A 30 8.02 12.95 10.08
CA ASP A 30 7.64 11.53 10.12
C ASP A 30 8.75 10.58 9.67
N LYS A 31 9.83 11.09 9.09
CA LYS A 31 10.86 10.28 8.40
C LYS A 31 11.48 9.18 9.26
N ASP A 32 11.89 9.52 10.46
CA ASP A 32 12.58 8.57 11.34
C ASP A 32 11.64 7.46 11.81
N GLU A 33 10.40 7.80 12.11
CA GLU A 33 9.38 6.83 12.51
C GLU A 33 8.96 5.93 11.33
N LEU A 34 8.86 6.48 10.12
CA LEU A 34 8.62 5.72 8.90
C LEU A 34 9.73 4.72 8.63
N LEU A 35 10.99 5.13 8.77
CA LEU A 35 12.13 4.23 8.60
C LEU A 35 12.08 3.10 9.64
N LYS A 36 11.75 3.39 10.88
CA LYS A 36 11.54 2.36 11.92
C LYS A 36 10.43 1.38 11.55
N LEU A 37 9.31 1.88 11.05
CA LEU A 37 8.20 1.04 10.59
C LEU A 37 8.65 0.11 9.46
N TYR A 38 9.35 0.63 8.45
CA TYR A 38 9.87 -0.18 7.35
C TYR A 38 10.88 -1.23 7.84
N ARG A 39 11.80 -0.86 8.72
CA ARG A 39 12.77 -1.79 9.32
C ARG A 39 12.10 -2.90 10.12
N SER A 40 10.98 -2.62 10.77
CA SER A 40 10.20 -3.63 11.49
C SER A 40 9.60 -4.72 10.61
N MET A 41 9.50 -4.47 9.29
CA MET A 41 8.97 -5.42 8.30
C MET A 41 10.03 -6.35 7.72
N ILE A 42 11.32 -6.15 8.01
CA ILE A 42 12.41 -7.00 7.52
C ILE A 42 12.19 -8.44 7.97
N GLY A 43 12.42 -9.38 7.04
CA GLY A 43 12.18 -10.81 7.25
C GLY A 43 10.74 -11.24 6.98
N GLY A 44 9.86 -10.33 6.59
CA GLY A 44 8.50 -10.64 6.15
C GLY A 44 8.42 -11.06 4.69
N ALA A 45 7.21 -11.40 4.26
CA ALA A 45 6.94 -11.92 2.91
C ALA A 45 7.14 -10.89 1.77
N ALA A 46 7.18 -9.59 2.07
CA ALA A 46 7.54 -8.56 1.09
C ALA A 46 9.04 -8.56 0.76
N ASP A 47 9.83 -9.34 1.50
CA ASP A 47 11.27 -9.49 1.31
C ASP A 47 12.03 -8.15 1.34
N TRP A 48 11.64 -7.27 2.26
CA TRP A 48 12.36 -6.04 2.54
C TRP A 48 13.63 -6.31 3.33
N ASN A 49 14.63 -5.45 3.15
CA ASN A 49 15.93 -5.58 3.80
C ASN A 49 16.43 -4.23 4.34
N GLU A 50 17.66 -4.19 4.83
CA GLU A 50 18.25 -2.99 5.39
C GLU A 50 18.51 -1.86 4.37
N TYR A 51 18.47 -2.17 3.07
CA TYR A 51 18.69 -1.22 1.98
C TYR A 51 17.40 -0.73 1.33
N TYR A 52 16.31 -1.48 1.48
CA TYR A 52 15.03 -1.13 0.85
C TYR A 52 13.82 -1.58 1.69
N PRO A 53 12.80 -0.68 1.88
CA PRO A 53 12.79 0.75 1.56
C PRO A 53 13.81 1.56 2.38
N SER A 54 14.40 2.58 1.78
CA SER A 54 15.45 3.41 2.38
C SER A 54 14.94 4.78 2.82
N MET A 55 15.77 5.54 3.53
CA MET A 55 15.48 6.94 3.84
C MET A 55 15.33 7.77 2.56
N GLU A 56 16.10 7.49 1.52
CA GLU A 56 15.99 8.17 0.22
C GLU A 56 14.61 7.96 -0.42
N ASN A 57 14.05 6.75 -0.32
CA ASN A 57 12.68 6.50 -0.77
C ASN A 57 11.66 7.34 0.00
N ILE A 58 11.81 7.42 1.32
CA ILE A 58 10.93 8.21 2.18
C ILE A 58 11.01 9.70 1.82
N GLU A 59 12.20 10.25 1.70
CA GLU A 59 12.42 11.67 1.36
C GLU A 59 11.89 12.01 -0.02
N PHE A 60 12.13 11.13 -1.00
CA PHE A 60 11.58 11.29 -2.35
C PHE A 60 10.05 11.31 -2.35
N ASP A 61 9.43 10.34 -1.68
CA ASP A 61 7.97 10.20 -1.63
C ASP A 61 7.32 11.40 -0.91
N ILE A 62 7.92 11.89 0.18
CA ILE A 62 7.44 13.08 0.88
C ILE A 62 7.55 14.32 -0.01
N ALA A 63 8.69 14.51 -0.69
CA ALA A 63 8.90 15.65 -1.58
C ALA A 63 7.91 15.69 -2.77
N HIS A 64 7.32 14.56 -3.14
CA HIS A 64 6.36 14.43 -4.24
C HIS A 64 4.91 14.28 -3.78
N ASP A 65 4.61 14.50 -2.50
CA ASP A 65 3.27 14.31 -1.93
C ASP A 65 2.66 12.95 -2.25
N SER A 66 3.49 11.91 -2.22
CA SER A 66 3.14 10.56 -2.66
C SER A 66 3.19 9.49 -1.58
N LEU A 67 3.46 9.86 -0.34
CA LEU A 67 3.50 8.96 0.82
C LEU A 67 2.37 9.29 1.79
N PHE A 68 1.48 8.32 1.97
CA PHE A 68 0.36 8.41 2.91
C PHE A 68 0.64 7.59 4.15
N VAL A 69 0.26 8.12 5.30
CA VAL A 69 0.40 7.47 6.60
C VAL A 69 -0.92 7.47 7.35
N MET A 70 -1.13 6.42 8.15
CA MET A 70 -2.20 6.39 9.15
C MET A 70 -1.58 6.52 10.53
N LYS A 71 -2.07 7.47 11.32
CA LYS A 71 -1.64 7.70 12.70
C LYS A 71 -2.73 7.30 13.68
N ASN A 72 -2.33 6.75 14.84
CA ASN A 72 -3.23 6.50 15.94
C ASN A 72 -3.47 7.78 16.78
N GLN A 73 -4.27 7.68 17.85
CA GLN A 73 -4.56 8.83 18.74
C GLN A 73 -3.32 9.43 19.40
N LYS A 74 -2.26 8.65 19.55
CA LYS A 74 -0.98 9.12 20.12
C LYS A 74 -0.09 9.79 19.08
N GLY A 75 -0.52 9.87 17.82
CA GLY A 75 0.28 10.38 16.71
C GLY A 75 1.31 9.38 16.16
N GLU A 76 1.29 8.13 16.61
CA GLU A 76 2.20 7.09 16.13
C GLU A 76 1.77 6.59 14.75
N ILE A 77 2.73 6.42 13.83
CA ILE A 77 2.49 5.87 12.50
C ILE A 77 2.27 4.35 12.60
N ILE A 78 1.12 3.90 12.13
CA ILE A 78 0.74 2.49 12.18
C ILE A 78 0.65 1.83 10.80
N SER A 79 0.61 2.62 9.74
CA SER A 79 0.57 2.12 8.35
C SER A 79 1.09 3.18 7.40
N ALA A 80 1.64 2.74 6.28
CA ALA A 80 2.09 3.59 5.20
C ALA A 80 1.83 2.96 3.84
N ILE A 81 1.68 3.80 2.83
CA ILE A 81 1.59 3.42 1.42
C ILE A 81 2.16 4.55 0.56
N SER A 82 2.92 4.19 -0.47
CA SER A 82 3.43 5.14 -1.45
C SER A 82 2.73 4.99 -2.80
N ILE A 83 2.61 6.11 -3.52
CA ILE A 83 2.36 6.12 -4.96
C ILE A 83 3.72 6.34 -5.62
N ASP A 84 4.18 5.37 -6.38
CA ASP A 84 5.49 5.39 -7.02
C ASP A 84 5.39 5.66 -8.52
N HIS A 85 6.53 5.88 -9.15
CA HIS A 85 6.70 6.08 -10.59
C HIS A 85 8.01 5.41 -11.03
N ASP A 86 8.12 4.11 -10.80
CA ASP A 86 9.28 3.36 -11.23
C ASP A 86 9.17 3.04 -12.72
N GLU A 87 10.11 3.56 -13.52
CA GLU A 87 10.11 3.38 -14.97
C GLU A 87 10.20 1.90 -15.39
N GLU A 88 10.92 1.07 -14.63
CA GLU A 88 11.05 -0.36 -14.94
C GLU A 88 9.71 -1.10 -14.73
N VAL A 89 8.95 -0.67 -13.72
CA VAL A 89 7.60 -1.19 -13.47
C VAL A 89 6.62 -0.68 -14.53
N ASP A 90 6.65 0.60 -14.84
CA ASP A 90 5.74 1.21 -15.81
C ASP A 90 5.90 0.68 -17.22
N LYS A 91 7.11 0.23 -17.59
CA LYS A 91 7.43 -0.34 -18.91
C LYS A 91 7.00 -1.80 -19.11
N LEU A 92 6.51 -2.47 -18.07
CA LEU A 92 6.08 -3.86 -18.21
C LEU A 92 4.90 -3.97 -19.20
N ASP A 93 4.97 -4.95 -20.08
CA ASP A 93 3.99 -5.15 -21.16
C ASP A 93 2.63 -5.71 -20.68
N CYS A 94 2.56 -6.12 -19.42
CA CYS A 94 1.36 -6.75 -18.86
C CYS A 94 0.23 -5.76 -18.52
N TRP A 95 0.55 -4.46 -18.39
CA TRP A 95 -0.45 -3.45 -18.00
C TRP A 95 -1.44 -3.14 -19.11
N SER A 96 -2.72 -3.02 -18.76
CA SER A 96 -3.79 -2.73 -19.72
C SER A 96 -3.65 -1.33 -20.31
N LYS A 97 -3.57 -1.26 -21.63
CA LYS A 97 -3.43 0.03 -22.36
C LYS A 97 -4.65 0.93 -22.18
N ASP A 98 -5.84 0.35 -22.08
CA ASP A 98 -7.10 1.07 -21.89
C ASP A 98 -7.24 1.70 -20.51
N PHE A 99 -6.41 1.30 -19.55
CA PHE A 99 -6.42 1.76 -18.17
C PHE A 99 -5.39 2.88 -17.89
N GLN A 100 -4.86 3.48 -18.94
CA GLN A 100 -3.96 4.62 -18.80
C GLN A 100 -4.72 5.96 -18.76
N PRO A 101 -4.27 6.94 -17.97
CA PRO A 101 -3.08 6.93 -17.13
C PRO A 101 -3.28 6.13 -15.83
N SER A 102 -2.29 5.34 -15.48
CA SER A 102 -2.27 4.55 -14.25
C SER A 102 -1.32 5.13 -13.20
N ALA A 103 -1.40 4.62 -11.98
CA ALA A 103 -0.46 4.90 -10.90
C ALA A 103 0.04 3.60 -10.28
N GLU A 104 1.26 3.60 -9.77
CA GLU A 104 1.86 2.48 -9.07
C GLU A 104 1.63 2.61 -7.56
N GLY A 105 1.02 1.60 -6.93
CA GLY A 105 1.02 1.44 -5.48
C GLY A 105 2.28 0.69 -5.05
N ALA A 106 2.96 1.20 -4.04
CA ALA A 106 4.21 0.63 -3.56
C ALA A 106 4.39 0.80 -2.05
N ARG A 107 5.28 0.00 -1.47
CA ARG A 107 5.72 0.11 -0.07
C ARG A 107 4.55 0.14 0.93
N VAL A 108 3.58 -0.75 0.71
CA VAL A 108 2.42 -0.91 1.60
C VAL A 108 2.84 -1.69 2.84
N CYS A 109 2.63 -1.12 4.01
CA CYS A 109 2.87 -1.82 5.25
C CYS A 109 1.88 -1.43 6.36
N VAL A 110 1.67 -2.36 7.28
CA VAL A 110 0.88 -2.18 8.50
C VAL A 110 1.71 -2.70 9.67
N ARG A 111 1.75 -1.95 10.76
CA ARG A 111 2.46 -2.36 11.98
C ARG A 111 2.02 -3.76 12.40
N LYS A 112 2.98 -4.65 12.72
CA LYS A 112 2.76 -6.08 12.90
C LYS A 112 1.64 -6.43 13.89
N ASP A 113 1.57 -5.70 15.01
CA ASP A 113 0.56 -5.91 16.04
C ASP A 113 -0.87 -5.48 15.63
N LEU A 114 -1.00 -4.78 14.50
CA LEU A 114 -2.27 -4.26 13.98
C LEU A 114 -2.69 -4.88 12.65
N GLN A 115 -1.95 -5.87 12.17
CA GLN A 115 -2.31 -6.59 10.94
C GLN A 115 -3.60 -7.41 11.11
N GLY A 116 -4.28 -7.68 10.00
CA GLY A 116 -5.54 -8.44 10.01
C GLY A 116 -6.77 -7.67 10.48
N GLN A 117 -6.69 -6.34 10.66
CA GLN A 117 -7.78 -5.47 11.12
C GLN A 117 -8.37 -4.58 10.02
N GLY A 118 -8.04 -4.82 8.75
CA GLY A 118 -8.55 -4.05 7.62
C GLY A 118 -7.84 -2.71 7.38
N ILE A 119 -6.70 -2.45 8.02
CA ILE A 119 -5.97 -1.17 7.89
C ILE A 119 -5.42 -1.00 6.48
N ALA A 120 -4.81 -2.04 5.89
CA ALA A 120 -4.31 -1.98 4.52
C ALA A 120 -5.45 -1.65 3.53
N LYS A 121 -6.63 -2.24 3.72
CA LYS A 121 -7.82 -1.92 2.92
C LYS A 121 -8.20 -0.44 3.03
N MET A 122 -8.23 0.11 4.23
CA MET A 122 -8.55 1.53 4.46
C MET A 122 -7.54 2.44 3.78
N MET A 123 -6.25 2.13 3.88
CA MET A 123 -5.18 2.87 3.21
C MET A 123 -5.34 2.86 1.69
N MET A 124 -5.59 1.69 1.12
CA MET A 124 -5.78 1.53 -0.32
C MET A 124 -7.03 2.28 -0.82
N GLU A 125 -8.14 2.18 -0.11
CA GLU A 125 -9.38 2.90 -0.48
C GLU A 125 -9.20 4.42 -0.45
N HIS A 126 -8.43 4.94 0.51
CA HIS A 126 -8.06 6.35 0.55
C HIS A 126 -7.23 6.75 -0.69
N VAL A 127 -6.22 5.95 -1.02
CA VAL A 127 -5.38 6.19 -2.20
C VAL A 127 -6.19 6.11 -3.49
N PHE A 128 -7.13 5.17 -3.61
CA PHE A 128 -8.02 5.11 -4.78
C PHE A 128 -8.84 6.39 -4.95
N ALA A 129 -9.36 6.96 -3.86
CA ALA A 129 -10.08 8.22 -3.92
C ALA A 129 -9.18 9.36 -4.42
N VAL A 130 -7.97 9.49 -3.89
CA VAL A 130 -6.98 10.47 -4.33
C VAL A 130 -6.65 10.30 -5.82
N LEU A 131 -6.41 9.07 -6.25
CA LEU A 131 -6.06 8.78 -7.65
C LEU A 131 -7.21 9.09 -8.62
N ARG A 132 -8.46 8.85 -8.22
CA ARG A 132 -9.64 9.26 -9.01
C ARG A 132 -9.72 10.77 -9.16
N GLU A 133 -9.47 11.53 -8.10
CA GLU A 133 -9.41 12.99 -8.15
C GLU A 133 -8.30 13.49 -9.08
N GLN A 134 -7.21 12.74 -9.20
CA GLN A 134 -6.12 13.00 -10.13
C GLN A 134 -6.38 12.49 -11.56
N ASN A 135 -7.59 12.03 -11.85
CA ASN A 135 -8.00 11.46 -13.15
C ASN A 135 -7.18 10.22 -13.57
N LYS A 136 -6.65 9.47 -12.63
CA LYS A 136 -6.07 8.16 -12.92
C LYS A 136 -7.17 7.15 -13.20
N LYS A 137 -6.94 6.28 -14.19
CA LYS A 137 -7.92 5.24 -14.59
C LYS A 137 -7.70 3.91 -13.89
N SER A 138 -6.50 3.69 -13.40
CA SER A 138 -6.13 2.43 -12.74
C SER A 138 -4.99 2.62 -11.76
N VAL A 139 -4.81 1.60 -10.94
CA VAL A 139 -3.64 1.43 -10.10
C VAL A 139 -3.06 0.03 -10.35
N HIS A 140 -1.75 -0.07 -10.42
CA HIS A 140 -1.02 -1.33 -10.53
C HIS A 140 -0.04 -1.49 -9.37
N ILE A 141 0.30 -2.73 -9.07
CA ILE A 141 1.19 -3.07 -7.96
C ILE A 141 1.92 -4.37 -8.26
N LEU A 142 3.20 -4.43 -7.87
CA LEU A 142 3.97 -5.67 -7.85
C LEU A 142 3.88 -6.31 -6.47
N VAL A 143 3.56 -7.59 -6.44
CA VAL A 143 3.46 -8.36 -5.20
C VAL A 143 4.37 -9.57 -5.28
N CYS A 144 5.24 -9.76 -4.29
CA CYS A 144 6.05 -10.98 -4.22
C CYS A 144 5.15 -12.22 -4.30
N ASP A 145 5.50 -13.19 -5.11
CA ASP A 145 4.67 -14.37 -5.41
C ASP A 145 4.39 -15.24 -4.17
N ASN A 146 5.27 -15.20 -3.18
CA ASN A 146 5.11 -15.90 -1.90
C ASN A 146 4.31 -15.11 -0.86
N HIS A 147 3.98 -13.84 -1.12
CA HIS A 147 3.24 -13.00 -0.18
C HIS A 147 1.72 -13.25 -0.27
N LYS A 148 1.28 -14.43 0.16
CA LYS A 148 -0.12 -14.89 0.02
C LYS A 148 -1.14 -13.98 0.69
N VAL A 149 -0.78 -13.38 1.82
CA VAL A 149 -1.67 -12.44 2.55
C VAL A 149 -1.91 -11.18 1.72
N ALA A 150 -0.89 -10.59 1.12
CA ALA A 150 -1.01 -9.41 0.27
C ALA A 150 -1.79 -9.73 -1.02
N LEU A 151 -1.47 -10.84 -1.69
CA LEU A 151 -2.20 -11.28 -2.88
C LEU A 151 -3.70 -11.42 -2.62
N LYS A 152 -4.07 -12.02 -1.50
CA LYS A 152 -5.47 -12.15 -1.10
C LYS A 152 -6.11 -10.81 -0.77
N CYS A 153 -5.41 -9.94 -0.05
CA CYS A 153 -5.87 -8.60 0.30
C CYS A 153 -6.19 -7.80 -0.97
N TYR A 154 -5.28 -7.76 -1.91
CA TYR A 154 -5.47 -7.02 -3.16
C TYR A 154 -6.54 -7.62 -4.05
N SER A 155 -6.64 -8.95 -4.15
CA SER A 155 -7.74 -9.62 -4.84
C SER A 155 -9.10 -9.24 -4.25
N ASN A 156 -9.21 -9.16 -2.91
CA ASN A 156 -10.44 -8.73 -2.24
C ASN A 156 -10.78 -7.25 -2.49
N LEU A 157 -9.78 -6.43 -2.83
CA LEU A 157 -9.96 -5.02 -3.20
C LEU A 157 -10.28 -4.82 -4.69
N GLY A 158 -10.34 -5.90 -5.47
CA GLY A 158 -10.67 -5.87 -6.88
C GLY A 158 -9.47 -5.79 -7.81
N PHE A 159 -8.24 -5.96 -7.31
CA PHE A 159 -7.09 -6.18 -8.17
C PHE A 159 -7.18 -7.54 -8.85
N VAL A 160 -6.75 -7.60 -10.08
CA VAL A 160 -6.64 -8.84 -10.85
C VAL A 160 -5.18 -9.08 -11.26
N PRO A 161 -4.70 -10.33 -11.22
CA PRO A 161 -3.38 -10.64 -11.75
C PRO A 161 -3.40 -10.53 -13.28
N VAL A 162 -2.43 -9.84 -13.85
CA VAL A 162 -2.30 -9.61 -15.29
C VAL A 162 -1.00 -10.13 -15.87
N GLY A 163 -0.09 -10.59 -15.05
CA GLY A 163 1.19 -11.15 -15.46
C GLY A 163 2.11 -11.42 -14.29
N GLU A 164 3.29 -11.85 -14.63
CA GLU A 164 4.40 -12.07 -13.70
C GLU A 164 5.67 -11.45 -14.28
N CYS A 165 6.58 -11.03 -13.42
CA CYS A 165 7.85 -10.48 -13.86
C CYS A 165 8.98 -10.79 -12.87
N GLU A 166 10.19 -10.70 -13.38
CA GLU A 166 11.40 -10.71 -12.58
C GLU A 166 12.01 -9.31 -12.62
N LEU A 167 11.99 -8.63 -11.48
CA LEU A 167 12.61 -7.32 -11.29
C LEU A 167 13.31 -7.27 -9.93
N PHE A 168 14.36 -6.49 -9.83
CA PHE A 168 15.07 -6.27 -8.56
C PHE A 168 15.49 -7.59 -7.90
N GLU A 169 15.89 -8.58 -8.71
CA GLU A 169 16.29 -9.93 -8.28
C GLU A 169 15.17 -10.70 -7.54
N LYS A 170 13.90 -10.37 -7.82
CA LYS A 170 12.72 -10.99 -7.22
C LYS A 170 11.70 -11.34 -8.26
N HIS A 171 10.87 -12.34 -7.94
CA HIS A 171 9.71 -12.72 -8.73
C HIS A 171 8.44 -12.09 -8.18
N PHE A 172 7.69 -11.40 -9.05
CA PHE A 172 6.46 -10.71 -8.68
C PHE A 172 5.27 -11.17 -9.51
N VAL A 173 4.11 -11.16 -8.88
CA VAL A 173 2.82 -11.13 -9.55
C VAL A 173 2.47 -9.67 -9.84
N CYS A 174 2.16 -9.37 -11.09
CA CYS A 174 1.69 -8.06 -11.53
C CYS A 174 0.17 -8.01 -11.36
N MET A 175 -0.32 -7.08 -10.56
CA MET A 175 -1.74 -6.90 -10.32
C MET A 175 -2.17 -5.50 -10.70
N GLU A 176 -3.36 -5.36 -11.32
CA GLU A 176 -3.94 -4.06 -11.63
C GLU A 176 -5.42 -3.99 -11.25
N LYS A 177 -5.88 -2.78 -11.00
CA LYS A 177 -7.26 -2.47 -10.67
C LYS A 177 -7.71 -1.24 -11.44
N SER A 178 -8.86 -1.35 -12.12
CA SER A 178 -9.58 -0.21 -12.68
C SER A 178 -10.16 0.65 -11.54
N LEU A 179 -10.03 1.95 -11.63
CA LEU A 179 -10.54 2.91 -10.65
C LEU A 179 -11.94 3.44 -11.00
#